data_0c72ee70ac3752db00f90d7a5c0ff78a
#
_entry.id   0c72ee70ac3752db00f90d7a5c0ff78a
#
_cell.length_a   1.000
_cell.length_b   1.000
_cell.length_c   1.000
_cell.angle_alpha   90.00
_cell.angle_beta   90.00
_cell.angle_gamma   90.00
#
_symmetry.space_group_name_H-M   'P 1'
#
loop_
_entity.id
_entity.type
_entity.pdbx_description
1 polymer ?
#
loop_
_entity_poly.entity_id
_entity_poly.type
_entity_poly.pdbx_seq_one_letter_code
_entity_poly.pdbx_strand_id
1 'polypeptide(L)'
;MMKEVRIDVTKQTSEELELAALHARLIHQFNQSAPFSDDWWRLQKEIFKGKIGENSRVMSPLTAVRPHEVTIGNNVVVMNGCLMMSAGTITIDDDARIAANVQLISNNHDPYHREVITCKPVHICKGAWVGAGSSVLPGVTVGRYAIVGAGSVVTKDVPDYAVAVGNPAKVIKWLDKTKFEDK
;
A
#
# COMPACT_ATOMS: atom_id res chain seq x y z
N MET A 1 -8.92 -9.17 17.19
CA MET A 1 -9.49 -8.81 15.85
C MET A 1 -9.49 -7.29 15.73
N MET A 2 -8.84 -6.73 14.72
CA MET A 2 -8.91 -5.29 14.45
C MET A 2 -10.34 -4.91 14.09
N LYS A 3 -10.85 -3.81 14.69
CA LYS A 3 -12.24 -3.36 14.47
C LYS A 3 -12.38 -2.84 13.03
N GLU A 4 -13.34 -3.36 12.29
CA GLU A 4 -13.71 -2.86 10.97
C GLU A 4 -14.30 -1.44 11.10
N VAL A 5 -13.79 -0.51 10.32
CA VAL A 5 -14.36 0.84 10.20
C VAL A 5 -15.29 0.88 9.00
N ARG A 6 -16.44 1.54 9.14
CA ARG A 6 -17.44 1.70 8.08
C ARG A 6 -17.61 3.19 7.77
N ILE A 7 -17.56 3.54 6.50
CA ILE A 7 -17.65 4.93 6.02
C ILE A 7 -18.75 5.01 4.96
N ASP A 8 -19.75 5.85 5.20
CA ASP A 8 -20.77 6.17 4.20
C ASP A 8 -20.22 7.29 3.29
N VAL A 9 -19.93 6.96 2.03
CA VAL A 9 -19.30 7.90 1.10
C VAL A 9 -20.25 9.01 0.61
N THR A 10 -21.53 8.90 0.89
CA THR A 10 -22.52 9.96 0.58
C THR A 10 -22.54 11.06 1.63
N LYS A 11 -21.92 10.84 2.79
CA LYS A 11 -21.90 11.77 3.93
C LYS A 11 -20.54 12.45 4.12
N GLN A 12 -19.78 12.61 3.04
CA GLN A 12 -18.50 13.31 3.09
C GLN A 12 -18.71 14.79 3.39
N THR A 13 -17.87 15.33 4.28
CA THR A 13 -17.84 16.76 4.59
C THR A 13 -17.18 17.56 3.45
N SER A 14 -17.43 18.88 3.42
CA SER A 14 -16.75 19.77 2.47
C SER A 14 -15.24 19.69 2.58
N GLU A 15 -14.70 19.57 3.81
CA GLU A 15 -13.27 19.45 4.07
C GLU A 15 -12.69 18.14 3.49
N GLU A 16 -13.41 17.01 3.61
CA GLU A 16 -13.01 15.73 3.01
C GLU A 16 -13.01 15.78 1.50
N LEU A 17 -13.97 16.46 0.88
CA LEU A 17 -14.04 16.66 -0.57
C LEU A 17 -12.91 17.57 -1.08
N GLU A 18 -12.62 18.67 -0.37
CA GLU A 18 -11.50 19.55 -0.68
C GLU A 18 -10.15 18.83 -0.57
N LEU A 19 -9.97 18.02 0.48
CA LEU A 19 -8.77 17.22 0.67
C LEU A 19 -8.61 16.17 -0.44
N ALA A 20 -9.69 15.51 -0.85
CA ALA A 20 -9.68 14.56 -1.96
C ALA A 20 -9.29 15.25 -3.28
N ALA A 21 -9.84 16.43 -3.56
CA ALA A 21 -9.50 17.24 -4.73
C ALA A 21 -8.04 17.71 -4.70
N LEU A 22 -7.51 18.10 -3.54
CA LEU A 22 -6.10 18.44 -3.38
C LEU A 22 -5.20 17.24 -3.71
N HIS A 23 -5.48 16.07 -3.14
CA HIS A 23 -4.69 14.86 -3.40
C HIS A 23 -4.73 14.46 -4.87
N ALA A 24 -5.90 14.56 -5.53
CA ALA A 24 -6.01 14.29 -6.97
C ALA A 24 -5.10 15.19 -7.80
N ARG A 25 -5.04 16.49 -7.47
CA ARG A 25 -4.15 17.46 -8.15
C ARG A 25 -2.67 17.14 -7.88
N LEU A 26 -2.29 16.86 -6.63
CA LEU A 26 -0.92 16.52 -6.26
C LEU A 26 -0.44 15.25 -6.98
N ILE A 27 -1.27 14.21 -7.02
CA ILE A 27 -0.96 12.96 -7.73
C ILE A 27 -0.84 13.20 -9.24
N HIS A 28 -1.71 14.02 -9.82
CA HIS A 28 -1.60 14.38 -11.24
C HIS A 28 -0.26 15.10 -11.52
N GLN A 29 0.11 16.11 -10.72
CA GLN A 29 1.38 16.81 -10.85
C GLN A 29 2.58 15.87 -10.67
N PHE A 30 2.54 15.00 -9.67
CA PHE A 30 3.57 14.00 -9.43
C PHE A 30 3.75 13.06 -10.63
N ASN A 31 2.66 12.59 -11.22
CA ASN A 31 2.71 11.69 -12.37
C ASN A 31 3.24 12.36 -13.65
N GLN A 32 3.24 13.69 -13.72
CA GLN A 32 3.78 14.48 -14.83
C GLN A 32 5.20 15.00 -14.55
N SER A 33 5.67 14.92 -13.30
CA SER A 33 7.00 15.41 -12.94
C SER A 33 8.10 14.46 -13.42
N ALA A 34 9.27 15.05 -13.76
CA ALA A 34 10.44 14.25 -14.14
C ALA A 34 10.91 13.42 -12.92
N PRO A 35 11.08 12.11 -13.03
CA PRO A 35 11.58 11.29 -11.94
C PRO A 35 12.92 11.83 -11.38
N PHE A 36 13.05 11.80 -10.06
CA PHE A 36 14.21 12.25 -9.30
C PHE A 36 14.51 13.76 -9.34
N SER A 37 13.63 14.60 -9.90
CA SER A 37 13.71 16.06 -9.78
C SER A 37 13.31 16.52 -8.37
N ASP A 38 13.67 17.77 -8.02
CA ASP A 38 13.29 18.38 -6.74
C ASP A 38 11.77 18.41 -6.55
N ASP A 39 11.03 18.73 -7.61
CA ASP A 39 9.57 18.67 -7.60
C ASP A 39 9.03 17.27 -7.36
N TRP A 40 9.60 16.25 -7.97
CA TRP A 40 9.22 14.86 -7.76
C TRP A 40 9.41 14.42 -6.30
N TRP A 41 10.52 14.82 -5.66
CA TRP A 41 10.77 14.53 -4.23
C TRP A 41 9.85 15.32 -3.32
N ARG A 42 9.60 16.60 -3.62
CA ARG A 42 8.69 17.47 -2.86
C ARG A 42 7.28 16.93 -2.89
N LEU A 43 6.76 16.58 -4.08
CA LEU A 43 5.39 16.12 -4.29
C LEU A 43 5.12 14.80 -3.53
N GLN A 44 6.07 13.87 -3.47
CA GLN A 44 5.91 12.67 -2.65
C GLN A 44 5.68 13.02 -1.18
N LYS A 45 6.49 13.93 -0.62
CA LYS A 45 6.34 14.35 0.78
C LYS A 45 4.98 15.00 1.03
N GLU A 46 4.49 15.80 0.09
CA GLU A 46 3.19 16.44 0.20
C GLU A 46 2.03 15.42 0.11
N ILE A 47 2.08 14.50 -0.86
CA ILE A 47 1.08 13.43 -1.07
C ILE A 47 0.91 12.59 0.20
N PHE A 48 2.01 12.17 0.80
CA PHE A 48 2.00 11.32 2.00
C PHE A 48 2.05 12.11 3.33
N LYS A 49 1.89 13.46 3.29
CA LYS A 49 1.96 14.35 4.46
C LYS A 49 3.21 14.11 5.33
N GLY A 50 4.36 13.93 4.71
CA GLY A 50 5.62 13.65 5.38
C GLY A 50 5.78 12.24 5.94
N LYS A 51 4.79 11.36 5.79
CA LYS A 51 4.83 9.97 6.27
C LYS A 51 5.58 9.04 5.27
N ILE A 52 6.67 9.50 4.72
CA ILE A 52 7.59 8.72 3.88
C ILE A 52 9.00 8.87 4.46
N GLY A 53 9.60 7.73 4.80
CA GLY A 53 10.90 7.65 5.46
C GLY A 53 12.09 7.94 4.53
N GLU A 54 13.27 7.98 5.14
CA GLU A 54 14.51 8.27 4.44
C GLU A 54 14.86 7.20 3.40
N ASN A 55 15.47 7.63 2.29
CA ASN A 55 15.87 6.77 1.16
C ASN A 55 14.72 5.99 0.52
N SER A 56 13.46 6.36 0.84
CA SER A 56 12.27 5.73 0.28
C SER A 56 11.78 6.48 -0.94
N ARG A 57 11.20 5.75 -1.88
CA ARG A 57 10.64 6.33 -3.11
C ARG A 57 9.44 5.59 -3.62
N VAL A 58 8.51 6.34 -4.17
CA VAL A 58 7.36 5.85 -4.92
C VAL A 58 7.52 6.28 -6.36
N MET A 59 7.55 5.34 -7.30
CA MET A 59 7.71 5.64 -8.73
C MET A 59 6.38 6.04 -9.36
N SER A 60 6.42 7.02 -10.26
CA SER A 60 5.28 7.41 -11.09
C SER A 60 5.11 6.45 -12.29
N PRO A 61 3.89 6.24 -12.82
CA PRO A 61 2.65 6.78 -12.27
C PRO A 61 2.19 6.07 -11.00
N LEU A 62 1.56 6.84 -10.10
CA LEU A 62 0.88 6.37 -8.89
C LEU A 62 -0.62 6.64 -9.01
N THR A 63 -1.45 5.71 -8.56
CA THR A 63 -2.87 5.92 -8.29
C THR A 63 -3.13 5.73 -6.80
N ALA A 64 -3.67 6.74 -6.14
CA ALA A 64 -3.96 6.62 -4.71
C ALA A 64 -5.23 7.38 -4.31
N VAL A 65 -5.99 6.79 -3.38
CA VAL A 65 -7.14 7.40 -2.71
C VAL A 65 -6.81 7.52 -1.24
N ARG A 66 -6.98 8.72 -0.64
CA ARG A 66 -6.59 9.05 0.74
C ARG A 66 -5.10 8.75 1.04
N PRO A 67 -4.15 9.21 0.22
CA PRO A 67 -2.72 8.89 0.40
C PRO A 67 -2.15 9.38 1.74
N HIS A 68 -2.77 10.35 2.39
CA HIS A 68 -2.44 10.81 3.75
C HIS A 68 -2.63 9.73 4.83
N GLU A 69 -3.34 8.64 4.52
CA GLU A 69 -3.52 7.47 5.38
C GLU A 69 -2.49 6.36 5.09
N VAL A 70 -1.51 6.64 4.24
CA VAL A 70 -0.37 5.74 3.96
C VAL A 70 0.83 6.19 4.79
N THR A 71 1.48 5.24 5.44
CA THR A 71 2.78 5.42 6.11
C THR A 71 3.80 4.52 5.43
N ILE A 72 4.94 5.09 5.05
CA ILE A 72 6.05 4.41 4.37
C ILE A 72 7.29 4.57 5.23
N GLY A 73 7.91 3.49 5.61
CA GLY A 73 9.16 3.43 6.37
C GLY A 73 10.38 3.86 5.57
N ASN A 74 11.57 3.53 6.08
CA ASN A 74 12.85 3.86 5.45
C ASN A 74 13.27 2.82 4.41
N ASN A 75 14.06 3.23 3.42
CA ASN A 75 14.62 2.37 2.36
C ASN A 75 13.56 1.60 1.57
N VAL A 76 12.32 2.05 1.53
CA VAL A 76 11.22 1.42 0.81
C VAL A 76 11.25 1.80 -0.66
N VAL A 77 11.01 0.83 -1.53
CA VAL A 77 10.81 1.07 -2.97
C VAL A 77 9.42 0.61 -3.37
N VAL A 78 8.62 1.54 -3.86
CA VAL A 78 7.34 1.27 -4.52
C VAL A 78 7.52 1.56 -6.00
N MET A 79 7.36 0.54 -6.84
CA MET A 79 7.50 0.67 -8.29
C MET A 79 6.26 1.29 -8.92
N ASN A 80 6.38 1.68 -10.16
CA ASN A 80 5.34 2.35 -10.95
C ASN A 80 4.06 1.52 -11.16
N GLY A 81 2.96 2.23 -11.43
CA GLY A 81 1.66 1.62 -11.70
C GLY A 81 0.93 1.08 -10.47
N CYS A 82 1.45 1.33 -9.27
CA CYS A 82 0.80 0.86 -8.05
C CYS A 82 -0.50 1.61 -7.77
N LEU A 83 -1.47 0.87 -7.19
CA LEU A 83 -2.73 1.39 -6.67
C LEU A 83 -2.72 1.31 -5.14
N MET A 84 -3.05 2.41 -4.45
CA MET A 84 -3.23 2.48 -3.01
C MET A 84 -4.64 2.96 -2.66
N MET A 85 -5.51 2.06 -2.21
CA MET A 85 -6.85 2.36 -1.69
C MET A 85 -6.79 2.40 -0.16
N SER A 86 -6.58 3.59 0.43
CA SER A 86 -6.07 3.69 1.80
C SER A 86 -7.11 4.12 2.85
N ALA A 87 -8.41 3.98 2.57
CA ALA A 87 -9.45 4.37 3.53
C ALA A 87 -9.38 3.61 4.87
N GLY A 88 -8.80 2.40 4.88
CA GLY A 88 -8.56 1.60 6.09
C GLY A 88 -7.10 1.63 6.58
N THR A 89 -6.31 2.60 6.11
CA THR A 89 -4.87 2.75 6.31
C THR A 89 -4.00 1.72 5.58
N ILE A 90 -2.80 2.14 5.19
CA ILE A 90 -1.75 1.26 4.64
C ILE A 90 -0.45 1.60 5.35
N THR A 91 0.21 0.59 5.90
CA THR A 91 1.54 0.74 6.50
C THR A 91 2.53 -0.14 5.71
N ILE A 92 3.63 0.46 5.31
CA ILE A 92 4.75 -0.23 4.63
C ILE A 92 5.99 0.04 5.48
N ASP A 93 6.48 -0.99 6.15
CA ASP A 93 7.65 -0.88 7.04
C ASP A 93 8.96 -0.79 6.24
N ASP A 94 10.04 -0.55 6.98
CA ASP A 94 11.39 -0.38 6.45
C ASP A 94 11.82 -1.53 5.52
N ASP A 95 12.65 -1.22 4.55
CA ASP A 95 13.28 -2.16 3.62
C ASP A 95 12.31 -2.96 2.72
N ALA A 96 11.00 -2.69 2.78
CA ALA A 96 10.01 -3.38 1.95
C ALA A 96 10.19 -3.04 0.45
N ARG A 97 9.82 -3.99 -0.40
CA ARG A 97 9.85 -3.86 -1.87
C ARG A 97 8.49 -4.13 -2.46
N ILE A 98 7.90 -3.13 -3.08
CA ILE A 98 6.62 -3.23 -3.77
C ILE A 98 6.89 -3.13 -5.27
N ALA A 99 6.67 -4.22 -5.99
CA ALA A 99 6.93 -4.27 -7.43
C ALA A 99 5.86 -3.52 -8.23
N ALA A 100 6.07 -3.39 -9.54
CA ALA A 100 5.17 -2.65 -10.42
C ALA A 100 3.74 -3.22 -10.45
N ASN A 101 2.76 -2.33 -10.62
CA ASN A 101 1.34 -2.66 -10.75
C ASN A 101 0.75 -3.41 -9.54
N VAL A 102 1.35 -3.31 -8.36
CA VAL A 102 0.80 -3.86 -7.12
C VAL A 102 -0.40 -3.04 -6.67
N GLN A 103 -1.43 -3.71 -6.15
CA GLN A 103 -2.61 -3.10 -5.57
C GLN A 103 -2.61 -3.35 -4.06
N LEU A 104 -2.55 -2.29 -3.26
CA LEU A 104 -2.73 -2.31 -1.82
C LEU A 104 -4.12 -1.76 -1.52
N ILE A 105 -5.03 -2.61 -1.07
CA ILE A 105 -6.45 -2.30 -0.96
C ILE A 105 -6.88 -2.47 0.48
N SER A 106 -7.15 -1.38 1.20
CA SER A 106 -7.57 -1.42 2.60
C SER A 106 -9.08 -1.23 2.81
N ASN A 107 -9.87 -1.23 1.73
CA ASN A 107 -11.32 -1.09 1.82
C ASN A 107 -12.04 -1.86 0.71
N ASN A 108 -13.28 -2.27 1.02
CA ASN A 108 -14.27 -2.83 0.09
C ASN A 108 -15.58 -2.08 0.22
N HIS A 109 -16.49 -2.24 -0.73
CA HIS A 109 -17.88 -1.85 -0.53
C HIS A 109 -18.64 -2.90 0.27
N ASP A 110 -19.60 -2.44 1.10
CA ASP A 110 -20.57 -3.35 1.72
C ASP A 110 -21.39 -4.02 0.62
N PRO A 111 -21.59 -5.35 0.68
CA PRO A 111 -22.32 -6.09 -0.37
C PRO A 111 -23.80 -5.70 -0.49
N TYR A 112 -24.38 -5.14 0.55
CA TYR A 112 -25.80 -4.76 0.61
C TYR A 112 -26.02 -3.24 0.56
N HIS A 113 -25.03 -2.45 0.98
CA HIS A 113 -25.04 -0.99 1.06
C HIS A 113 -23.81 -0.42 0.34
N ARG A 114 -23.87 -0.32 -0.99
CA ARG A 114 -22.73 0.04 -1.84
C ARG A 114 -22.18 1.46 -1.58
N GLU A 115 -23.00 2.33 -1.00
CA GLU A 115 -22.62 3.65 -0.49
C GLU A 115 -21.73 3.57 0.76
N VAL A 116 -21.66 2.40 1.42
CA VAL A 116 -20.81 2.17 2.60
C VAL A 116 -19.57 1.40 2.19
N ILE A 117 -18.39 1.93 2.50
CA ILE A 117 -17.14 1.18 2.42
C ILE A 117 -16.78 0.59 3.78
N THR A 118 -16.30 -0.66 3.77
CA THR A 118 -15.77 -1.38 4.93
C THR A 118 -14.26 -1.34 4.86
N CYS A 119 -13.61 -0.90 5.92
CA CYS A 119 -12.18 -0.58 5.94
C CYS A 119 -11.45 -1.45 6.96
N LYS A 120 -10.34 -2.06 6.54
CA LYS A 120 -9.41 -2.80 7.39
C LYS A 120 -7.98 -2.49 6.95
N PRO A 121 -7.03 -2.29 7.88
CA PRO A 121 -5.66 -1.91 7.52
C PRO A 121 -4.96 -2.97 6.69
N VAL A 122 -4.06 -2.53 5.82
CA VAL A 122 -3.07 -3.38 5.14
C VAL A 122 -1.71 -3.07 5.74
N HIS A 123 -0.96 -4.10 6.08
CA HIS A 123 0.38 -3.95 6.64
C HIS A 123 1.39 -4.80 5.85
N ILE A 124 2.40 -4.14 5.31
CA ILE A 124 3.56 -4.78 4.68
C ILE A 124 4.74 -4.62 5.63
N CYS A 125 5.12 -5.71 6.28
CA CYS A 125 6.15 -5.69 7.30
C CYS A 125 7.57 -5.53 6.73
N LYS A 126 8.53 -5.24 7.64
CA LYS A 126 9.94 -5.01 7.32
C LYS A 126 10.49 -6.06 6.35
N GLY A 127 11.15 -5.59 5.29
CA GLY A 127 11.84 -6.42 4.32
C GLY A 127 10.93 -7.31 3.46
N ALA A 128 9.61 -7.20 3.57
CA ALA A 128 8.69 -7.97 2.73
C ALA A 128 8.78 -7.55 1.26
N TRP A 129 8.56 -8.51 0.37
CA TRP A 129 8.55 -8.28 -1.07
C TRP A 129 7.20 -8.68 -1.67
N VAL A 130 6.50 -7.72 -2.25
CA VAL A 130 5.25 -7.94 -2.98
C VAL A 130 5.54 -7.92 -4.47
N GLY A 131 5.36 -9.07 -5.13
CA GLY A 131 5.64 -9.28 -6.55
C GLY A 131 4.68 -8.52 -7.46
N ALA A 132 5.13 -8.25 -8.69
CA ALA A 132 4.43 -7.42 -9.66
C ALA A 132 2.99 -7.90 -9.95
N GLY A 133 2.06 -6.95 -10.08
CA GLY A 133 0.65 -7.22 -10.40
C GLY A 133 -0.12 -7.96 -9.30
N SER A 134 0.44 -8.08 -8.09
CA SER A 134 -0.27 -8.71 -6.97
C SER A 134 -1.27 -7.75 -6.32
N SER A 135 -2.35 -8.31 -5.74
CA SER A 135 -3.33 -7.56 -4.96
C SER A 135 -3.30 -8.03 -3.51
N VAL A 136 -3.10 -7.09 -2.57
CA VAL A 136 -3.21 -7.34 -1.13
C VAL A 136 -4.52 -6.75 -0.64
N LEU A 137 -5.40 -7.61 -0.09
CA LEU A 137 -6.79 -7.26 0.24
C LEU A 137 -6.93 -6.69 1.67
N PRO A 138 -8.08 -6.07 2.00
CA PRO A 138 -8.30 -5.43 3.29
C PRO A 138 -8.10 -6.37 4.49
N GLY A 139 -7.36 -5.90 5.49
CA GLY A 139 -7.09 -6.63 6.72
C GLY A 139 -5.91 -7.59 6.65
N VAL A 140 -5.17 -7.61 5.54
CA VAL A 140 -4.04 -8.52 5.35
C VAL A 140 -2.74 -7.91 5.88
N THR A 141 -1.98 -8.72 6.61
CA THR A 141 -0.57 -8.48 6.96
C THR A 141 0.33 -9.38 6.12
N VAL A 142 1.29 -8.79 5.42
CA VAL A 142 2.41 -9.51 4.79
C VAL A 142 3.59 -9.44 5.75
N GLY A 143 3.94 -10.59 6.34
CA GLY A 143 4.92 -10.70 7.43
C GLY A 143 6.34 -10.31 7.02
N ARG A 144 7.23 -10.22 8.02
CA ARG A 144 8.63 -9.80 7.83
C ARG A 144 9.35 -10.73 6.87
N TYR A 145 10.07 -10.14 5.90
CA TYR A 145 10.81 -10.87 4.87
C TYR A 145 9.97 -11.88 4.08
N ALA A 146 8.64 -11.82 4.18
CA ALA A 146 7.76 -12.65 3.37
C ALA A 146 7.79 -12.21 1.90
N ILE A 147 7.52 -13.15 1.01
CA ILE A 147 7.43 -12.89 -0.44
C ILE A 147 6.03 -13.25 -0.92
N VAL A 148 5.41 -12.30 -1.58
CA VAL A 148 4.20 -12.53 -2.39
C VAL A 148 4.64 -12.67 -3.85
N GLY A 149 4.38 -13.81 -4.48
CA GLY A 149 4.71 -14.04 -5.88
C GLY A 149 3.88 -13.16 -6.82
N ALA A 150 4.41 -12.83 -7.99
CA ALA A 150 3.75 -11.98 -8.96
C ALA A 150 2.36 -12.50 -9.36
N GLY A 151 1.41 -11.57 -9.60
CA GLY A 151 0.04 -11.89 -10.00
C GLY A 151 -0.83 -12.56 -8.91
N SER A 152 -0.38 -12.56 -7.66
CA SER A 152 -1.10 -13.20 -6.56
C SER A 152 -2.20 -12.33 -6.00
N VAL A 153 -3.28 -12.95 -5.48
CA VAL A 153 -4.34 -12.28 -4.72
C VAL A 153 -4.29 -12.73 -3.25
N VAL A 154 -3.78 -11.86 -2.39
CA VAL A 154 -3.57 -12.15 -0.97
C VAL A 154 -4.83 -11.81 -0.17
N THR A 155 -5.52 -12.85 0.29
CA THR A 155 -6.79 -12.75 1.00
C THR A 155 -6.68 -13.06 2.50
N LYS A 156 -5.50 -13.51 2.96
CA LYS A 156 -5.18 -13.84 4.35
C LYS A 156 -3.75 -13.44 4.65
N ASP A 157 -3.43 -13.29 5.93
CA ASP A 157 -2.08 -12.96 6.37
C ASP A 157 -1.04 -13.96 5.80
N VAL A 158 0.09 -13.42 5.39
CA VAL A 158 1.28 -14.17 4.98
C VAL A 158 2.26 -14.15 6.16
N PRO A 159 2.59 -15.30 6.75
CA PRO A 159 3.50 -15.34 7.89
C PRO A 159 4.91 -14.80 7.56
N ASP A 160 5.67 -14.43 8.60
CA ASP A 160 7.09 -14.06 8.47
C ASP A 160 7.86 -15.13 7.70
N TYR A 161 8.75 -14.72 6.79
CA TYR A 161 9.63 -15.57 5.98
C TYR A 161 8.90 -16.56 5.04
N ALA A 162 7.57 -16.47 4.90
CA ALA A 162 6.82 -17.33 3.99
C ALA A 162 6.87 -16.82 2.54
N VAL A 163 6.80 -17.73 1.59
CA VAL A 163 6.56 -17.42 0.17
C VAL A 163 5.14 -17.86 -0.17
N ALA A 164 4.28 -16.90 -0.51
CA ALA A 164 2.89 -17.14 -0.90
C ALA A 164 2.65 -16.78 -2.36
N VAL A 165 1.93 -17.62 -3.09
CA VAL A 165 1.64 -17.43 -4.52
C VAL A 165 0.22 -17.86 -4.88
N GLY A 166 -0.32 -17.31 -5.96
CA GLY A 166 -1.57 -17.75 -6.59
C GLY A 166 -2.79 -16.90 -6.24
N ASN A 167 -3.95 -17.32 -6.73
CA ASN A 167 -5.26 -16.69 -6.50
C ASN A 167 -6.28 -17.75 -6.06
N PRO A 168 -6.71 -17.78 -4.77
CA PRO A 168 -6.12 -17.02 -3.67
C PRO A 168 -4.69 -17.47 -3.35
N ALA A 169 -3.85 -16.55 -2.84
CA ALA A 169 -2.47 -16.85 -2.47
C ALA A 169 -2.39 -17.86 -1.33
N LYS A 170 -1.47 -18.82 -1.48
CA LYS A 170 -1.18 -19.86 -0.48
C LYS A 170 0.34 -19.95 -0.24
N VAL A 171 0.72 -20.19 1.00
CA VAL A 171 2.12 -20.45 1.35
C VAL A 171 2.58 -21.75 0.67
N ILE A 172 3.67 -21.66 -0.09
CA ILE A 172 4.27 -22.79 -0.81
C ILE A 172 5.62 -23.21 -0.27
N LYS A 173 6.31 -22.33 0.45
CA LYS A 173 7.60 -22.61 1.10
C LYS A 173 7.95 -21.53 2.12
N TRP A 174 9.00 -21.80 2.90
CA TRP A 174 9.58 -20.90 3.87
C TRP A 174 11.02 -20.55 3.48
N LEU A 175 11.42 -19.31 3.76
CA LEU A 175 12.81 -18.88 3.62
C LEU A 175 13.61 -19.27 4.85
N ASP A 176 14.91 -19.43 4.67
CA ASP A 176 15.84 -19.64 5.77
C ASP A 176 16.03 -18.32 6.54
N LYS A 177 15.44 -18.23 7.74
CA LYS A 177 15.47 -17.05 8.58
C LYS A 177 16.88 -16.63 9.01
N THR A 178 17.82 -17.58 9.11
CA THR A 178 19.19 -17.28 9.54
C THR A 178 19.94 -16.36 8.57
N LYS A 179 19.49 -16.29 7.29
CA LYS A 179 20.05 -15.40 6.27
C LYS A 179 19.63 -13.93 6.43
N PHE A 180 18.79 -13.62 7.43
CA PHE A 180 18.26 -12.29 7.70
C PHE A 180 18.62 -11.75 9.09
N GLU A 181 19.36 -12.53 9.91
CA GLU A 181 19.69 -12.17 11.29
C GLU A 181 20.66 -10.98 11.39
N ASP A 182 21.41 -10.69 10.31
CA ASP A 182 22.41 -9.60 10.25
C ASP A 182 21.92 -8.38 9.43
N LYS A 183 20.60 -8.22 9.19
CA LYS A 183 20.03 -7.16 8.32
C LYS A 183 19.03 -6.28 9.03
#